data_bb3aba6900336fae076b57863d7f89c6
#
_entry.id   bb3aba6900336fae076b57863d7f89c6
#
_cell.length_a   1.000
_cell.length_b   1.000
_cell.length_c   1.000
_cell.angle_alpha   90.00
_cell.angle_beta   90.00
_cell.angle_gamma   90.00
#
_symmetry.space_group_name_H-M   'P 1'
#
loop_
_entity.id
_entity.type
_entity.pdbx_description
1 polymer ?
#
loop_
_entity_poly.entity_id
_entity_poly.type
_entity_poly.pdbx_seq_one_letter_code
_entity_poly.pdbx_strand_id
1 'polypeptide(L)'
;VFLRGGQSFENKANIKIADSVDGKNPTIGIYTTEGTSNIKHSSGTIEVGQKSIGIYSTTNSDVEINAGKIHVKDQGIGIYKQNGKVTIKGELDVDTHVATTKDSEPAGVYAVNGTQIEDQASKISIGAKSYGFILNNTDITKTNIYNNTNTGTVTMGNDSVFLYSNGKANIINNRTINANGAEHLIAFYIKNGGDFTNKGTIDFSTGKGNIGIYAPGGKATNKGKVYVGKTDDIDPRTGKVYSDISKIVYGIGMAADNGGHIVNEGEVRIYNNKSIGMYGKGVGTIVENTGKIYLDGSKATATDKIQSMTGVYVDDGAKFINRGEIRTTDSYAGRDGKVNENVTGLVGVAVMNGSTLENHGKILIDADNSYGVVIRGKRDSKGNVERYAVIKNYGEIKVRGKGTLGISWKDVTPNDIAELEKQINDKISSDPEGQALRAATGTNKDYEGVTITVKNGKPTFLRNGVPISDSEVEQIGKLIGKESNLGLSDIGFYVDTLGRTKPIDIDGATPPINSQLIIGTEYSEKTNKKQWFVKGDVIKPFLDQIQGRNFKLTSIAGSLTWIATPVLDNHGQITGV
;
A
#
# COMPACT_ATOMS: atom_id res chain seq x y z
N VAL A 1 -15.61 -14.31 -41.56
CA VAL A 1 -16.09 -13.11 -42.31
C VAL A 1 -14.91 -12.17 -42.50
N PHE A 2 -14.70 -11.73 -43.74
CA PHE A 2 -13.64 -10.76 -44.08
C PHE A 2 -14.29 -9.48 -44.62
N LEU A 3 -13.98 -8.35 -43.99
CA LEU A 3 -14.53 -7.04 -44.39
C LEU A 3 -13.41 -6.13 -44.87
N ARG A 4 -13.55 -5.58 -46.06
CA ARG A 4 -12.57 -4.69 -46.68
C ARG A 4 -13.27 -3.39 -47.17
N GLY A 5 -12.70 -2.25 -46.81
CA GLY A 5 -13.06 -1.00 -47.46
C GLY A 5 -14.46 -0.47 -47.16
N GLY A 6 -14.83 -0.12 -45.93
CA GLY A 6 -16.03 0.67 -45.61
C GLY A 6 -17.34 -0.12 -45.58
N GLN A 7 -17.30 -1.43 -45.52
CA GLN A 7 -18.50 -2.28 -45.44
C GLN A 7 -18.97 -2.39 -43.98
N SER A 8 -20.30 -2.46 -43.79
CA SER A 8 -20.90 -2.77 -42.49
C SER A 8 -21.40 -4.21 -42.47
N PHE A 9 -21.20 -4.90 -41.34
CA PHE A 9 -21.62 -6.26 -41.12
C PHE A 9 -22.46 -6.39 -39.87
N GLU A 10 -23.67 -6.92 -40.00
CA GLU A 10 -24.50 -7.27 -38.85
C GLU A 10 -24.65 -8.78 -38.74
N ASN A 11 -24.23 -9.34 -37.60
CA ASN A 11 -24.41 -10.74 -37.27
C ASN A 11 -25.63 -10.95 -36.35
N LYS A 12 -26.53 -11.84 -36.78
CA LYS A 12 -27.73 -12.27 -36.01
C LYS A 12 -27.76 -13.77 -35.77
N ALA A 13 -26.67 -14.47 -36.06
CA ALA A 13 -26.55 -15.93 -35.97
C ALA A 13 -25.40 -16.35 -35.08
N ASN A 14 -25.36 -17.64 -34.76
CA ASN A 14 -24.22 -18.23 -34.10
C ASN A 14 -23.02 -18.31 -35.06
N ILE A 15 -21.85 -17.91 -34.57
CA ILE A 15 -20.57 -18.10 -35.25
C ILE A 15 -19.73 -19.01 -34.36
N LYS A 16 -19.30 -20.15 -34.89
CA LYS A 16 -18.37 -21.05 -34.23
C LYS A 16 -17.02 -20.97 -34.91
N ILE A 17 -16.00 -20.61 -34.17
CA ILE A 17 -14.63 -20.48 -34.63
C ILE A 17 -13.85 -21.71 -34.16
N ALA A 18 -13.20 -22.40 -35.07
CA ALA A 18 -12.43 -23.58 -34.76
C ALA A 18 -11.22 -23.25 -33.88
N ASP A 19 -10.76 -24.21 -33.13
CA ASP A 19 -9.51 -24.11 -32.38
C ASP A 19 -8.33 -23.93 -33.34
N SER A 20 -7.35 -23.13 -32.97
CA SER A 20 -6.10 -22.98 -33.71
C SER A 20 -5.04 -23.96 -33.19
N VAL A 21 -4.22 -24.48 -34.09
CA VAL A 21 -3.15 -25.43 -33.73
C VAL A 21 -2.04 -24.73 -32.96
N ASP A 22 -1.72 -23.50 -33.31
CA ASP A 22 -0.74 -22.67 -32.63
C ASP A 22 -1.24 -21.23 -32.46
N GLY A 23 -0.74 -20.53 -31.45
CA GLY A 23 -1.10 -19.12 -31.19
C GLY A 23 -0.47 -18.12 -32.17
N LYS A 24 0.40 -18.56 -33.09
CA LYS A 24 1.06 -17.68 -34.07
C LYS A 24 0.17 -17.42 -35.29
N ASN A 25 -0.68 -18.39 -35.61
CA ASN A 25 -1.63 -18.30 -36.72
C ASN A 25 -3.06 -18.54 -36.20
N PRO A 26 -3.64 -17.57 -35.47
CA PRO A 26 -4.96 -17.75 -34.88
C PRO A 26 -6.05 -17.88 -35.95
N THR A 27 -7.01 -18.76 -35.73
CA THR A 27 -8.25 -18.75 -36.50
C THR A 27 -9.08 -17.51 -36.14
N ILE A 28 -9.55 -16.76 -37.14
CA ILE A 28 -10.26 -15.50 -36.92
C ILE A 28 -11.69 -15.60 -37.43
N GLY A 29 -12.67 -15.25 -36.62
CA GLY A 29 -14.07 -15.29 -37.00
C GLY A 29 -14.48 -14.13 -37.90
N ILE A 30 -14.26 -12.89 -37.46
CA ILE A 30 -14.55 -11.67 -38.19
C ILE A 30 -13.27 -10.82 -38.26
N TYR A 31 -12.87 -10.44 -39.45
CA TYR A 31 -11.61 -9.73 -39.70
C TYR A 31 -11.81 -8.47 -40.50
N THR A 32 -11.26 -7.33 -40.03
CA THR A 32 -11.26 -6.05 -40.75
C THR A 32 -9.84 -5.50 -40.87
N THR A 33 -9.41 -5.06 -42.04
CA THR A 33 -8.02 -4.58 -42.28
C THR A 33 -7.90 -3.17 -42.83
N GLU A 34 -8.84 -2.73 -43.64
CA GLU A 34 -8.76 -1.46 -44.37
C GLU A 34 -10.06 -0.69 -44.29
N GLY A 35 -9.94 0.62 -44.28
CA GLY A 35 -11.10 1.52 -44.24
C GLY A 35 -11.88 1.45 -42.93
N THR A 36 -13.07 2.04 -42.90
CA THR A 36 -13.96 2.01 -41.74
C THR A 36 -15.09 1.01 -41.99
N SER A 37 -15.03 -0.15 -41.35
CA SER A 37 -16.05 -1.20 -41.46
C SER A 37 -16.67 -1.45 -40.11
N ASN A 38 -17.95 -1.14 -39.93
CA ASN A 38 -18.62 -1.34 -38.64
C ASN A 38 -19.10 -2.78 -38.48
N ILE A 39 -18.84 -3.36 -37.34
CA ILE A 39 -19.26 -4.72 -36.97
C ILE A 39 -20.31 -4.61 -35.86
N LYS A 40 -21.46 -5.24 -36.10
CA LYS A 40 -22.58 -5.31 -35.16
C LYS A 40 -22.96 -6.76 -34.90
N HIS A 41 -22.92 -7.17 -33.64
CA HIS A 41 -23.47 -8.47 -33.21
C HIS A 41 -24.77 -8.22 -32.44
N SER A 42 -25.89 -8.66 -33.01
CA SER A 42 -27.23 -8.33 -32.53
C SER A 42 -27.95 -9.52 -31.87
N SER A 43 -27.53 -10.74 -32.10
CA SER A 43 -28.05 -11.95 -31.42
C SER A 43 -27.16 -13.17 -31.66
N GLY A 44 -27.42 -14.25 -30.93
CA GLY A 44 -26.67 -15.49 -31.02
C GLY A 44 -25.38 -15.48 -30.23
N THR A 45 -24.50 -16.43 -30.47
CA THR A 45 -23.21 -16.59 -29.78
C THR A 45 -22.06 -16.58 -30.79
N ILE A 46 -21.05 -15.79 -30.52
CA ILE A 46 -19.73 -15.94 -31.14
C ILE A 46 -18.91 -16.82 -30.21
N GLU A 47 -18.80 -18.11 -30.57
CA GLU A 47 -17.95 -19.09 -29.85
C GLU A 47 -16.54 -19.04 -30.42
N VAL A 48 -15.58 -18.58 -29.60
CA VAL A 48 -14.17 -18.43 -29.97
C VAL A 48 -13.40 -19.68 -29.53
N GLY A 49 -12.82 -20.39 -30.47
CA GLY A 49 -12.01 -21.58 -30.22
C GLY A 49 -10.71 -21.28 -29.46
N GLN A 50 -10.06 -22.35 -29.01
CA GLN A 50 -8.74 -22.22 -28.33
C GLN A 50 -7.71 -21.55 -29.25
N LYS A 51 -6.89 -20.65 -28.70
CA LYS A 51 -5.83 -19.91 -29.43
C LYS A 51 -6.36 -19.14 -30.64
N SER A 52 -7.64 -18.79 -30.66
CA SER A 52 -8.34 -18.16 -31.76
C SER A 52 -8.84 -16.77 -31.40
N ILE A 53 -9.27 -15.98 -32.39
CA ILE A 53 -9.77 -14.61 -32.18
C ILE A 53 -11.19 -14.52 -32.74
N GLY A 54 -12.12 -14.03 -31.93
CA GLY A 54 -13.50 -13.83 -32.33
C GLY A 54 -13.63 -12.74 -33.38
N ILE A 55 -13.27 -11.51 -33.00
CA ILE A 55 -13.28 -10.33 -33.86
C ILE A 55 -11.88 -9.72 -33.84
N TYR A 56 -11.27 -9.56 -35.00
CA TYR A 56 -9.99 -8.90 -35.16
C TYR A 56 -10.18 -7.62 -36.01
N SER A 57 -9.91 -6.45 -35.43
CA SER A 57 -10.11 -5.18 -36.09
C SER A 57 -8.97 -4.20 -35.76
N THR A 58 -8.24 -3.77 -36.79
CA THR A 58 -7.11 -2.83 -36.68
C THR A 58 -7.39 -1.45 -37.26
N THR A 59 -8.64 -1.21 -37.64
CA THR A 59 -9.09 0.04 -38.27
C THR A 59 -9.88 0.92 -37.28
N ASN A 60 -10.21 2.15 -37.68
CA ASN A 60 -11.12 3.03 -36.93
C ASN A 60 -12.58 2.58 -36.90
N SER A 61 -12.84 1.33 -37.26
CA SER A 61 -14.17 0.72 -37.26
C SER A 61 -14.73 0.61 -35.87
N ASP A 62 -16.05 0.73 -35.73
CA ASP A 62 -16.76 0.44 -34.50
C ASP A 62 -17.14 -1.05 -34.42
N VAL A 63 -16.99 -1.63 -33.25
CA VAL A 63 -17.43 -2.99 -32.92
C VAL A 63 -18.49 -2.89 -31.84
N GLU A 64 -19.72 -3.28 -32.17
CA GLU A 64 -20.84 -3.24 -31.26
C GLU A 64 -21.39 -4.65 -30.97
N ILE A 65 -21.38 -5.04 -29.71
CA ILE A 65 -22.05 -6.25 -29.21
C ILE A 65 -23.34 -5.79 -28.55
N ASN A 66 -24.40 -5.59 -29.34
CA ASN A 66 -25.68 -5.03 -28.87
C ASN A 66 -26.50 -6.01 -28.06
N ALA A 67 -26.44 -7.30 -28.43
CA ALA A 67 -27.05 -8.41 -27.70
C ALA A 67 -26.36 -9.72 -28.08
N GLY A 68 -26.80 -10.82 -27.48
CA GLY A 68 -26.12 -12.11 -27.63
C GLY A 68 -24.89 -12.23 -26.76
N LYS A 69 -24.00 -13.17 -27.10
CA LYS A 69 -22.88 -13.57 -26.26
C LYS A 69 -21.60 -13.70 -27.06
N ILE A 70 -20.48 -13.28 -26.48
CA ILE A 70 -19.15 -13.72 -26.89
C ILE A 70 -18.67 -14.71 -25.84
N HIS A 71 -18.42 -15.95 -26.25
CA HIS A 71 -17.88 -17.01 -25.44
C HIS A 71 -16.47 -17.35 -25.90
N VAL A 72 -15.50 -17.19 -25.01
CA VAL A 72 -14.07 -17.27 -25.31
C VAL A 72 -13.51 -18.51 -24.61
N LYS A 73 -13.04 -19.50 -25.38
CA LYS A 73 -12.36 -20.67 -24.86
C LYS A 73 -10.94 -20.33 -24.40
N ASP A 74 -10.35 -21.27 -23.67
CA ASP A 74 -9.00 -21.14 -23.14
C ASP A 74 -8.00 -20.67 -24.22
N GLN A 75 -7.11 -19.75 -23.87
CA GLN A 75 -6.11 -19.11 -24.73
C GLN A 75 -6.70 -18.30 -25.92
N GLY A 76 -8.01 -18.11 -25.97
CA GLY A 76 -8.67 -17.31 -27.00
C GLY A 76 -8.75 -15.82 -26.66
N ILE A 77 -9.04 -15.01 -27.67
CA ILE A 77 -9.34 -13.58 -27.53
C ILE A 77 -10.72 -13.31 -28.12
N GLY A 78 -11.65 -12.77 -27.33
CA GLY A 78 -12.99 -12.45 -27.82
C GLY A 78 -12.97 -11.35 -28.88
N ILE A 79 -12.42 -10.19 -28.53
CA ILE A 79 -12.25 -9.05 -29.44
C ILE A 79 -10.80 -8.54 -29.34
N TYR A 80 -10.09 -8.56 -30.44
CA TYR A 80 -8.83 -7.81 -30.61
C TYR A 80 -9.11 -6.51 -31.36
N LYS A 81 -8.79 -5.38 -30.76
CA LYS A 81 -9.10 -4.06 -31.33
C LYS A 81 -7.91 -3.11 -31.24
N GLN A 82 -7.62 -2.46 -32.36
CA GLN A 82 -6.67 -1.35 -32.43
C GLN A 82 -7.36 -0.14 -33.04
N ASN A 83 -7.33 1.00 -32.37
CA ASN A 83 -8.07 2.22 -32.70
C ASN A 83 -9.60 2.03 -32.70
N GLY A 84 -10.36 3.11 -32.82
CA GLY A 84 -11.82 3.09 -32.88
C GLY A 84 -12.47 2.61 -31.58
N LYS A 85 -13.72 2.21 -31.66
CA LYS A 85 -14.58 1.97 -30.49
C LYS A 85 -15.06 0.52 -30.41
N VAL A 86 -15.14 0.01 -29.18
CA VAL A 86 -15.85 -1.24 -28.82
C VAL A 86 -16.96 -0.89 -27.86
N THR A 87 -18.21 -1.26 -28.17
CA THR A 87 -19.35 -1.15 -27.27
C THR A 87 -19.90 -2.54 -26.96
N ILE A 88 -20.01 -2.90 -25.69
CA ILE A 88 -20.52 -4.21 -25.26
C ILE A 88 -21.78 -4.00 -24.43
N LYS A 89 -22.94 -4.50 -24.91
CA LYS A 89 -24.22 -4.53 -24.20
C LYS A 89 -24.70 -5.96 -23.95
N GLY A 90 -24.24 -6.92 -24.76
CA GLY A 90 -24.50 -8.34 -24.61
C GLY A 90 -23.72 -8.99 -23.46
N GLU A 91 -23.51 -10.28 -23.56
CA GLU A 91 -22.76 -11.06 -22.58
C GLU A 91 -21.30 -11.30 -23.03
N LEU A 92 -20.38 -11.22 -22.09
CA LEU A 92 -18.98 -11.61 -22.26
C LEU A 92 -18.66 -12.77 -21.30
N ASP A 93 -18.21 -13.88 -21.84
CA ASP A 93 -17.96 -15.12 -21.11
C ASP A 93 -16.58 -15.65 -21.50
N VAL A 94 -15.68 -15.74 -20.54
CA VAL A 94 -14.28 -16.15 -20.74
C VAL A 94 -14.03 -17.41 -19.91
N ASP A 95 -13.58 -18.47 -20.54
CA ASP A 95 -13.28 -19.73 -19.88
C ASP A 95 -12.06 -19.64 -18.95
N THR A 96 -11.94 -20.65 -18.10
CA THR A 96 -10.79 -20.84 -17.24
C THR A 96 -9.54 -21.20 -18.05
N HIS A 97 -8.41 -20.59 -17.72
CA HIS A 97 -7.11 -21.00 -18.24
C HIS A 97 -6.62 -22.27 -17.54
N VAL A 98 -6.41 -23.33 -18.32
CA VAL A 98 -5.99 -24.66 -17.81
C VAL A 98 -4.60 -25.08 -18.27
N ALA A 99 -4.00 -24.35 -19.20
CA ALA A 99 -2.67 -24.67 -19.71
C ALA A 99 -1.60 -24.51 -18.61
N THR A 100 -0.68 -25.46 -18.57
CA THR A 100 0.41 -25.52 -17.58
C THR A 100 1.70 -24.91 -18.08
N THR A 101 1.74 -24.50 -19.35
CA THR A 101 2.89 -23.90 -20.04
C THR A 101 2.72 -22.38 -20.17
N LYS A 102 3.76 -21.67 -20.63
CA LYS A 102 3.78 -20.22 -20.87
C LYS A 102 2.86 -19.76 -22.03
N ASP A 103 1.75 -20.43 -22.21
CA ASP A 103 0.75 -20.07 -23.20
C ASP A 103 -0.06 -18.85 -22.74
N SER A 104 -0.65 -18.14 -23.69
CA SER A 104 -1.42 -16.93 -23.42
C SER A 104 -2.72 -17.24 -22.70
N GLU A 105 -3.00 -16.55 -21.61
CA GLU A 105 -4.25 -16.63 -20.89
C GLU A 105 -5.40 -16.05 -21.74
N PRO A 106 -6.64 -16.57 -21.63
CA PRO A 106 -7.76 -16.07 -22.40
C PRO A 106 -8.17 -14.65 -21.97
N ALA A 107 -8.64 -13.86 -22.92
CA ALA A 107 -9.10 -12.49 -22.69
C ALA A 107 -10.42 -12.20 -23.43
N GLY A 108 -11.34 -11.54 -22.73
CA GLY A 108 -12.59 -11.10 -23.35
C GLY A 108 -12.35 -10.04 -24.42
N VAL A 109 -11.63 -8.95 -24.05
CA VAL A 109 -11.25 -7.88 -24.98
C VAL A 109 -9.77 -7.57 -24.84
N TYR A 110 -9.06 -7.50 -25.95
CA TYR A 110 -7.68 -7.06 -26.05
C TYR A 110 -7.61 -5.78 -26.88
N ALA A 111 -7.47 -4.65 -26.20
CA ALA A 111 -7.47 -3.32 -26.81
C ALA A 111 -6.06 -2.74 -26.91
N VAL A 112 -5.71 -2.19 -28.06
CA VAL A 112 -4.36 -1.67 -28.36
C VAL A 112 -4.48 -0.22 -28.86
N ASN A 113 -3.50 0.60 -28.49
CA ASN A 113 -3.16 1.88 -29.09
C ASN A 113 -4.33 2.75 -29.59
N GLY A 114 -5.03 3.43 -28.69
CA GLY A 114 -6.08 4.37 -29.02
C GLY A 114 -7.48 3.76 -29.14
N THR A 115 -7.67 2.55 -28.61
CA THR A 115 -9.00 1.93 -28.54
C THR A 115 -9.81 2.51 -27.40
N GLN A 116 -11.09 2.80 -27.68
CA GLN A 116 -12.10 3.19 -26.70
C GLN A 116 -13.05 2.01 -26.42
N ILE A 117 -13.20 1.63 -25.15
CA ILE A 117 -14.15 0.60 -24.71
C ILE A 117 -15.27 1.25 -23.91
N GLU A 118 -16.53 1.03 -24.34
CA GLU A 118 -17.75 1.34 -23.60
C GLU A 118 -18.38 0.03 -23.13
N ASP A 119 -18.10 -0.34 -21.88
CA ASP A 119 -18.64 -1.56 -21.28
C ASP A 119 -20.00 -1.31 -20.62
N GLN A 120 -21.05 -1.74 -21.30
CA GLN A 120 -22.44 -1.75 -20.85
C GLN A 120 -22.97 -3.20 -20.77
N ALA A 121 -22.06 -4.18 -20.67
CA ALA A 121 -22.40 -5.60 -20.72
C ALA A 121 -23.44 -5.97 -19.67
N SER A 122 -24.44 -6.75 -20.08
CA SER A 122 -25.49 -7.27 -19.19
C SER A 122 -24.95 -8.34 -18.23
N LYS A 123 -23.91 -9.07 -18.66
CA LYS A 123 -23.21 -10.07 -17.87
C LYS A 123 -21.76 -10.22 -18.33
N ILE A 124 -20.86 -10.29 -17.36
CA ILE A 124 -19.47 -10.63 -17.60
C ILE A 124 -19.11 -11.82 -16.69
N SER A 125 -18.63 -12.91 -17.29
CA SER A 125 -18.11 -14.08 -16.58
C SER A 125 -16.65 -14.25 -16.98
N ILE A 126 -15.76 -14.27 -15.99
CA ILE A 126 -14.32 -14.45 -16.19
C ILE A 126 -13.92 -15.71 -15.45
N GLY A 127 -13.43 -16.71 -16.16
CA GLY A 127 -12.92 -17.95 -15.60
C GLY A 127 -11.66 -17.74 -14.76
N ALA A 128 -11.20 -18.80 -14.11
CA ALA A 128 -9.97 -18.72 -13.33
C ALA A 128 -8.75 -18.46 -14.23
N LYS A 129 -7.78 -17.70 -13.73
CA LYS A 129 -6.53 -17.34 -14.44
C LYS A 129 -6.76 -16.66 -15.79
N SER A 130 -7.78 -15.81 -15.89
CA SER A 130 -8.24 -15.21 -17.14
C SER A 130 -8.44 -13.70 -16.99
N TYR A 131 -8.56 -13.01 -18.13
CA TYR A 131 -8.75 -11.55 -18.16
C TYR A 131 -10.12 -11.21 -18.76
N GLY A 132 -10.80 -10.24 -18.14
CA GLY A 132 -11.95 -9.60 -18.76
C GLY A 132 -11.51 -8.66 -19.88
N PHE A 133 -10.67 -7.70 -19.54
CA PHE A 133 -10.18 -6.64 -20.44
C PHE A 133 -8.67 -6.46 -20.31
N ILE A 134 -8.00 -6.37 -21.45
CA ILE A 134 -6.60 -5.99 -21.55
C ILE A 134 -6.48 -4.72 -22.38
N LEU A 135 -5.89 -3.67 -21.81
CA LEU A 135 -5.56 -2.42 -22.47
C LEU A 135 -4.03 -2.33 -22.60
N ASN A 136 -3.49 -2.63 -23.76
CA ASN A 136 -2.05 -2.58 -23.98
C ASN A 136 -1.69 -1.43 -24.91
N ASN A 137 -1.10 -0.37 -24.39
CA ASN A 137 -0.71 0.80 -25.16
C ASN A 137 0.82 0.88 -25.29
N THR A 138 1.32 0.67 -26.48
CA THR A 138 2.76 0.77 -26.82
C THR A 138 3.09 2.07 -27.55
N ASP A 139 2.08 2.81 -28.01
CA ASP A 139 2.22 4.11 -28.68
C ASP A 139 1.92 5.24 -27.68
N ILE A 140 2.95 5.95 -27.23
CA ILE A 140 2.84 7.03 -26.24
C ILE A 140 2.00 8.23 -26.71
N THR A 141 1.79 8.37 -28.03
CA THR A 141 0.96 9.45 -28.60
C THR A 141 -0.54 9.15 -28.51
N LYS A 142 -0.90 7.90 -28.26
CA LYS A 142 -2.28 7.42 -28.19
C LYS A 142 -2.67 7.12 -26.74
N THR A 143 -3.97 7.07 -26.48
CA THR A 143 -4.52 6.77 -25.16
C THR A 143 -5.65 5.75 -25.34
N ASN A 144 -5.55 4.61 -24.64
CA ASN A 144 -6.69 3.72 -24.53
C ASN A 144 -7.70 4.29 -23.53
N ILE A 145 -8.98 4.06 -23.79
CA ILE A 145 -10.07 4.52 -22.93
C ILE A 145 -10.93 3.32 -22.55
N TYR A 146 -11.25 3.21 -21.28
CA TYR A 146 -12.24 2.27 -20.77
C TYR A 146 -13.22 3.01 -19.87
N ASN A 147 -14.50 2.86 -20.17
CA ASN A 147 -15.58 3.38 -19.35
C ASN A 147 -16.67 2.31 -19.23
N ASN A 148 -17.18 2.08 -18.04
CA ASN A 148 -18.31 1.20 -17.84
C ASN A 148 -19.51 1.91 -17.20
N THR A 149 -20.69 1.32 -17.39
CA THR A 149 -21.91 1.72 -16.70
C THR A 149 -22.17 0.76 -15.52
N ASN A 150 -22.91 1.22 -14.51
CA ASN A 150 -23.29 0.38 -13.37
C ASN A 150 -24.47 -0.55 -13.73
N THR A 151 -24.32 -1.35 -14.78
CA THR A 151 -25.32 -2.31 -15.25
C THR A 151 -24.72 -3.71 -15.37
N GLY A 152 -25.56 -4.71 -15.22
CA GLY A 152 -25.17 -6.12 -15.35
C GLY A 152 -24.36 -6.68 -14.18
N THR A 153 -24.10 -7.97 -14.24
CA THR A 153 -23.40 -8.74 -13.23
C THR A 153 -21.97 -9.08 -13.68
N VAL A 154 -21.05 -9.14 -12.71
CA VAL A 154 -19.68 -9.62 -12.94
C VAL A 154 -19.42 -10.81 -12.03
N THR A 155 -18.94 -11.92 -12.60
CA THR A 155 -18.43 -13.07 -11.87
C THR A 155 -16.97 -13.31 -12.25
N MET A 156 -16.12 -13.64 -11.27
CA MET A 156 -14.70 -13.85 -11.46
C MET A 156 -14.27 -15.16 -10.81
N GLY A 157 -13.50 -15.97 -11.54
CA GLY A 157 -12.84 -17.17 -11.02
C GLY A 157 -11.50 -16.83 -10.38
N ASN A 158 -10.93 -17.77 -9.62
CA ASN A 158 -9.67 -17.58 -8.90
C ASN A 158 -8.52 -17.14 -9.83
N ASP A 159 -7.59 -16.35 -9.30
CA ASP A 159 -6.39 -15.86 -10.01
C ASP A 159 -6.72 -15.01 -11.25
N SER A 160 -7.95 -14.48 -11.39
CA SER A 160 -8.35 -13.69 -12.56
C SER A 160 -8.22 -12.19 -12.35
N VAL A 161 -8.18 -11.45 -13.47
CA VAL A 161 -8.08 -10.00 -13.51
C VAL A 161 -9.26 -9.43 -14.28
N PHE A 162 -10.01 -8.51 -13.66
CA PHE A 162 -11.11 -7.86 -14.37
C PHE A 162 -10.60 -6.97 -15.50
N LEU A 163 -9.66 -6.05 -15.19
CA LEU A 163 -9.03 -5.20 -16.18
C LEU A 163 -7.54 -5.03 -15.91
N TYR A 164 -6.73 -5.35 -16.91
CA TYR A 164 -5.30 -5.08 -16.96
C TYR A 164 -5.00 -3.94 -17.93
N SER A 165 -4.23 -2.96 -17.50
CA SER A 165 -3.77 -1.85 -18.33
C SER A 165 -2.26 -1.71 -18.27
N ASN A 166 -1.62 -1.58 -19.43
CA ASN A 166 -0.21 -1.27 -19.56
C ASN A 166 -0.02 -0.09 -20.52
N GLY A 167 0.69 0.95 -20.08
CA GLY A 167 0.88 2.18 -20.81
C GLY A 167 -0.28 3.17 -20.66
N LYS A 168 -0.27 4.23 -21.43
CA LYS A 168 -1.21 5.37 -21.32
C LYS A 168 -2.67 4.95 -21.55
N ALA A 169 -3.48 5.09 -20.54
CA ALA A 169 -4.91 4.77 -20.58
C ALA A 169 -5.70 5.63 -19.60
N ASN A 170 -6.94 5.96 -19.94
CA ASN A 170 -7.93 6.59 -19.06
C ASN A 170 -9.03 5.57 -18.76
N ILE A 171 -9.20 5.22 -17.49
CA ILE A 171 -10.06 4.11 -17.08
C ILE A 171 -11.01 4.59 -15.99
N ILE A 172 -12.33 4.39 -16.21
CA ILE A 172 -13.37 4.74 -15.23
C ILE A 172 -14.20 3.49 -14.93
N ASN A 173 -14.32 3.17 -13.64
CA ASN A 173 -15.22 2.15 -13.14
C ASN A 173 -16.42 2.79 -12.43
N ASN A 174 -17.64 2.51 -12.94
CA ASN A 174 -18.89 2.85 -12.27
C ASN A 174 -19.62 1.59 -11.75
N ARG A 175 -19.10 0.41 -12.04
CA ARG A 175 -19.69 -0.91 -11.80
C ARG A 175 -19.41 -1.41 -10.40
N THR A 176 -20.27 -2.30 -9.90
CA THR A 176 -19.97 -3.12 -8.73
C THR A 176 -19.26 -4.40 -9.19
N ILE A 177 -18.12 -4.70 -8.60
CA ILE A 177 -17.33 -5.92 -8.82
C ILE A 177 -17.19 -6.65 -7.50
N ASN A 178 -17.70 -7.90 -7.44
CA ASN A 178 -17.71 -8.72 -6.24
C ASN A 178 -16.79 -9.94 -6.41
N ALA A 179 -16.04 -10.30 -5.36
CA ALA A 179 -15.27 -11.52 -5.34
C ALA A 179 -16.15 -12.78 -5.32
N ASN A 180 -17.29 -12.73 -4.64
CA ASN A 180 -18.18 -13.89 -4.43
C ASN A 180 -17.46 -15.15 -3.90
N GLY A 181 -16.45 -14.94 -3.04
CA GLY A 181 -15.62 -16.01 -2.46
C GLY A 181 -14.42 -16.44 -3.31
N ALA A 182 -14.25 -15.93 -4.52
CA ALA A 182 -13.06 -16.20 -5.33
C ALA A 182 -11.78 -15.60 -4.74
N GLU A 183 -10.66 -16.22 -5.01
CA GLU A 183 -9.37 -15.96 -4.37
C GLU A 183 -8.34 -15.43 -5.39
N HIS A 184 -7.37 -14.62 -4.90
CA HIS A 184 -6.24 -14.06 -5.65
C HIS A 184 -6.68 -13.21 -6.85
N LEU A 185 -7.79 -12.48 -6.71
CA LEU A 185 -8.31 -11.60 -7.74
C LEU A 185 -7.57 -10.25 -7.76
N ILE A 186 -7.48 -9.66 -8.95
CA ILE A 186 -7.20 -8.24 -9.10
C ILE A 186 -8.34 -7.60 -9.89
N ALA A 187 -9.06 -6.62 -9.29
CA ALA A 187 -10.10 -5.96 -10.08
C ALA A 187 -9.46 -5.05 -11.14
N PHE A 188 -8.57 -4.16 -10.75
CA PHE A 188 -7.91 -3.23 -11.68
C PHE A 188 -6.40 -3.25 -11.49
N TYR A 189 -5.68 -3.66 -12.54
CA TYR A 189 -4.22 -3.67 -12.59
C TYR A 189 -3.76 -2.57 -13.56
N ILE A 190 -3.27 -1.45 -13.04
CA ILE A 190 -2.97 -0.22 -13.79
C ILE A 190 -1.47 0.02 -13.82
N LYS A 191 -0.83 -0.33 -14.91
CA LYS A 191 0.63 -0.32 -15.04
C LYS A 191 1.11 0.80 -15.96
N ASN A 192 2.29 1.35 -15.68
CA ASN A 192 3.08 2.18 -16.60
C ASN A 192 2.34 3.37 -17.23
N GLY A 193 1.78 4.27 -16.41
CA GLY A 193 1.17 5.52 -16.90
C GLY A 193 -0.32 5.45 -17.21
N GLY A 194 -1.00 4.38 -16.81
CA GLY A 194 -2.47 4.37 -16.76
C GLY A 194 -3.00 5.33 -15.70
N ASP A 195 -4.16 5.94 -15.93
CA ASP A 195 -4.93 6.75 -14.98
C ASP A 195 -6.31 6.10 -14.78
N PHE A 196 -6.59 5.68 -13.55
CA PHE A 196 -7.79 4.97 -13.18
C PHE A 196 -8.61 5.73 -12.14
N THR A 197 -9.92 5.79 -12.34
CA THR A 197 -10.86 6.32 -11.35
C THR A 197 -11.96 5.29 -11.04
N ASN A 198 -12.03 4.86 -9.79
CA ASN A 198 -13.14 4.06 -9.28
C ASN A 198 -14.25 4.99 -8.75
N LYS A 199 -15.44 4.90 -9.32
CA LYS A 199 -16.68 5.54 -8.82
C LYS A 199 -17.69 4.52 -8.30
N GLY A 200 -17.49 3.25 -8.65
CA GLY A 200 -18.32 2.12 -8.25
C GLY A 200 -17.89 1.49 -6.93
N THR A 201 -18.25 0.22 -6.76
CA THR A 201 -17.88 -0.58 -5.59
C THR A 201 -17.02 -1.77 -6.02
N ILE A 202 -15.89 -1.96 -5.35
CA ILE A 202 -15.09 -3.17 -5.44
C ILE A 202 -15.26 -3.90 -4.11
N ASP A 203 -16.03 -4.99 -4.09
CA ASP A 203 -16.29 -5.76 -2.88
C ASP A 203 -15.58 -7.11 -2.91
N PHE A 204 -14.42 -7.14 -2.33
CA PHE A 204 -13.62 -8.34 -2.17
C PHE A 204 -13.63 -8.89 -0.74
N SER A 205 -14.56 -8.43 0.09
CA SER A 205 -14.64 -8.78 1.51
C SER A 205 -14.84 -10.29 1.80
N THR A 206 -15.25 -11.08 0.82
CA THR A 206 -15.53 -12.52 0.99
C THR A 206 -14.42 -13.44 0.47
N GLY A 207 -13.48 -12.95 -0.33
CA GLY A 207 -12.38 -13.76 -0.90
C GLY A 207 -11.07 -13.61 -0.13
N LYS A 208 -10.04 -14.34 -0.54
CA LYS A 208 -8.70 -14.34 0.06
C LYS A 208 -7.65 -13.87 -0.94
N GLY A 209 -6.61 -13.18 -0.47
CA GLY A 209 -5.47 -12.76 -1.27
C GLY A 209 -5.84 -11.79 -2.41
N ASN A 210 -6.98 -11.13 -2.32
CA ASN A 210 -7.51 -10.29 -3.38
C ASN A 210 -6.96 -8.86 -3.26
N ILE A 211 -6.69 -8.24 -4.41
CA ILE A 211 -6.29 -6.83 -4.52
C ILE A 211 -7.36 -6.08 -5.30
N GLY A 212 -7.97 -5.06 -4.67
CA GLY A 212 -8.98 -4.25 -5.35
C GLY A 212 -8.39 -3.45 -6.50
N ILE A 213 -7.35 -2.64 -6.22
CA ILE A 213 -6.67 -1.79 -7.19
C ILE A 213 -5.17 -1.94 -7.02
N TYR A 214 -4.45 -2.24 -8.11
CA TYR A 214 -2.99 -2.32 -8.12
C TYR A 214 -2.42 -1.41 -9.21
N ALA A 215 -1.61 -0.41 -8.83
CA ALA A 215 -1.12 0.63 -9.72
C ALA A 215 0.43 0.74 -9.72
N PRO A 216 1.17 -0.25 -10.27
CA PRO A 216 2.62 -0.15 -10.39
C PRO A 216 3.01 0.83 -11.50
N GLY A 217 3.60 1.97 -11.13
CA GLY A 217 3.95 3.04 -12.07
C GLY A 217 2.75 3.72 -12.74
N GLY A 218 1.56 3.43 -12.28
CA GLY A 218 0.30 4.04 -12.71
C GLY A 218 -0.28 4.99 -11.67
N LYS A 219 -1.40 5.60 -12.00
CA LYS A 219 -2.19 6.43 -11.09
C LYS A 219 -3.57 5.82 -10.89
N ALA A 220 -4.06 5.78 -9.65
CA ALA A 220 -5.40 5.31 -9.37
C ALA A 220 -6.07 6.14 -8.27
N THR A 221 -7.32 6.55 -8.51
CA THR A 221 -8.14 7.31 -7.58
C THR A 221 -9.40 6.54 -7.23
N ASN A 222 -9.63 6.27 -5.95
CA ASN A 222 -10.89 5.73 -5.47
C ASN A 222 -11.82 6.86 -5.01
N LYS A 223 -12.94 7.07 -5.71
CA LYS A 223 -14.04 7.97 -5.32
C LYS A 223 -15.27 7.20 -4.84
N GLY A 224 -15.29 5.89 -5.05
CA GLY A 224 -16.33 4.97 -4.64
C GLY A 224 -15.96 4.20 -3.38
N LYS A 225 -16.20 2.89 -3.39
CA LYS A 225 -15.97 2.01 -2.25
C LYS A 225 -15.05 0.85 -2.61
N VAL A 226 -14.14 0.53 -1.71
CA VAL A 226 -13.28 -0.66 -1.80
C VAL A 226 -13.37 -1.43 -0.48
N TYR A 227 -13.87 -2.66 -0.53
CA TYR A 227 -13.99 -3.56 0.61
C TYR A 227 -12.95 -4.68 0.49
N VAL A 228 -12.17 -4.84 1.54
CA VAL A 228 -10.94 -5.64 1.52
C VAL A 228 -11.20 -7.07 1.94
N GLY A 229 -10.67 -8.02 1.18
CA GLY A 229 -10.74 -9.46 1.41
C GLY A 229 -9.82 -9.95 2.53
N LYS A 230 -9.88 -11.27 2.79
CA LYS A 230 -8.99 -11.94 3.74
C LYS A 230 -7.58 -12.06 3.17
N THR A 231 -6.60 -12.08 4.07
CA THR A 231 -5.24 -12.51 3.71
C THR A 231 -5.23 -14.04 3.59
N ASP A 232 -4.61 -14.55 2.54
CA ASP A 232 -4.33 -15.98 2.38
C ASP A 232 -2.97 -16.29 2.99
N ASP A 233 -3.00 -16.75 4.23
CA ASP A 233 -1.82 -17.02 5.05
C ASP A 233 -1.72 -18.46 5.54
N ILE A 234 -2.62 -19.33 5.08
CA ILE A 234 -2.70 -20.74 5.51
C ILE A 234 -2.15 -21.67 4.44
N ASP A 235 -1.16 -22.46 4.78
CA ASP A 235 -0.67 -23.54 3.91
C ASP A 235 -1.76 -24.64 3.79
N PRO A 236 -2.33 -24.83 2.59
CA PRO A 236 -3.43 -25.79 2.40
C PRO A 236 -3.03 -27.25 2.65
N ARG A 237 -1.72 -27.55 2.65
CA ARG A 237 -1.21 -28.91 2.92
C ARG A 237 -1.16 -29.22 4.40
N THR A 238 -0.93 -28.21 5.25
CA THR A 238 -0.73 -28.40 6.69
C THR A 238 -1.84 -27.81 7.55
N GLY A 239 -2.68 -26.94 6.99
CA GLY A 239 -3.71 -26.19 7.70
C GLY A 239 -3.13 -25.16 8.69
N LYS A 240 -1.82 -24.87 8.63
CA LYS A 240 -1.13 -23.93 9.51
C LYS A 240 -0.74 -22.66 8.76
N VAL A 241 -0.56 -21.58 9.52
CA VAL A 241 -0.02 -20.32 8.97
C VAL A 241 1.37 -20.60 8.36
N TYR A 242 1.61 -20.03 7.16
CA TYR A 242 2.92 -20.13 6.52
C TYR A 242 4.02 -19.58 7.44
N SER A 243 5.06 -20.37 7.64
CA SER A 243 6.31 -19.92 8.30
C SER A 243 7.12 -19.00 7.39
N ASP A 244 7.01 -19.18 6.08
CA ASP A 244 7.63 -18.35 5.06
C ASP A 244 6.65 -17.24 4.66
N ILE A 245 6.94 -16.02 5.10
CA ILE A 245 6.11 -14.85 4.83
C ILE A 245 5.98 -14.52 3.34
N SER A 246 6.93 -14.96 2.50
CA SER A 246 6.86 -14.75 1.05
C SER A 246 5.73 -15.51 0.38
N LYS A 247 5.14 -16.49 1.06
CA LYS A 247 3.98 -17.27 0.58
C LYS A 247 2.64 -16.68 1.01
N ILE A 248 2.65 -15.67 1.87
CA ILE A 248 1.43 -14.99 2.32
C ILE A 248 0.97 -14.05 1.22
N VAL A 249 -0.28 -14.20 0.79
CA VAL A 249 -0.92 -13.30 -0.16
C VAL A 249 -1.91 -12.41 0.60
N TYR A 250 -1.54 -11.16 0.79
CA TYR A 250 -2.34 -10.22 1.57
C TYR A 250 -3.62 -9.82 0.83
N GLY A 251 -4.73 -9.72 1.56
CA GLY A 251 -5.90 -8.98 1.11
C GLY A 251 -5.61 -7.48 1.18
N ILE A 252 -5.65 -6.79 0.03
CA ILE A 252 -5.29 -5.38 -0.08
C ILE A 252 -6.38 -4.61 -0.83
N GLY A 253 -6.80 -3.47 -0.28
CA GLY A 253 -7.76 -2.61 -0.96
C GLY A 253 -7.14 -1.91 -2.16
N MET A 254 -6.09 -1.14 -1.96
CA MET A 254 -5.37 -0.41 -2.99
C MET A 254 -3.86 -0.58 -2.80
N ALA A 255 -3.13 -0.87 -3.85
CA ALA A 255 -1.68 -1.04 -3.82
C ALA A 255 -0.97 -0.23 -4.91
N ALA A 256 0.23 0.26 -4.62
CA ALA A 256 1.12 0.90 -5.59
C ALA A 256 2.59 0.55 -5.31
N ASP A 257 3.37 0.47 -6.35
CA ASP A 257 4.83 0.41 -6.32
C ASP A 257 5.44 1.07 -7.57
N ASN A 258 6.75 0.96 -7.74
CA ASN A 258 7.46 1.46 -8.93
C ASN A 258 7.12 2.92 -9.30
N GLY A 259 6.98 3.79 -8.30
CA GLY A 259 6.62 5.19 -8.52
C GLY A 259 5.13 5.43 -8.79
N GLY A 260 4.29 4.44 -8.58
CA GLY A 260 2.84 4.58 -8.71
C GLY A 260 2.23 5.55 -7.69
N HIS A 261 1.06 6.07 -7.99
CA HIS A 261 0.33 7.01 -7.13
C HIS A 261 -1.11 6.55 -6.95
N ILE A 262 -1.48 6.22 -5.71
CA ILE A 262 -2.86 5.86 -5.34
C ILE A 262 -3.46 6.88 -4.40
N VAL A 263 -4.71 7.26 -4.66
CA VAL A 263 -5.46 8.26 -3.89
C VAL A 263 -6.81 7.67 -3.48
N ASN A 264 -7.11 7.68 -2.19
CA ASN A 264 -8.45 7.40 -1.69
C ASN A 264 -9.18 8.71 -1.38
N GLU A 265 -10.19 9.06 -2.20
CA GLU A 265 -11.13 10.16 -1.96
C GLU A 265 -12.49 9.64 -1.43
N GLY A 266 -12.76 8.35 -1.58
CA GLY A 266 -13.97 7.66 -1.16
C GLY A 266 -13.80 6.87 0.15
N GLU A 267 -14.21 5.61 0.11
CA GLU A 267 -14.15 4.68 1.26
C GLU A 267 -13.28 3.46 0.95
N VAL A 268 -12.35 3.14 1.85
CA VAL A 268 -11.70 1.84 1.94
C VAL A 268 -12.08 1.21 3.26
N ARG A 269 -12.58 -0.03 3.26
CA ARG A 269 -13.04 -0.70 4.48
C ARG A 269 -12.46 -2.11 4.62
N ILE A 270 -11.88 -2.38 5.77
CA ILE A 270 -11.17 -3.62 6.09
C ILE A 270 -11.99 -4.36 7.13
N TYR A 271 -12.38 -5.61 6.83
CA TYR A 271 -13.18 -6.46 7.73
C TYR A 271 -12.43 -7.66 8.26
N ASN A 272 -11.24 -7.93 7.72
CA ASN A 272 -10.61 -9.23 7.87
C ASN A 272 -9.25 -9.13 8.54
N ASN A 273 -8.90 -10.21 9.24
CA ASN A 273 -7.63 -10.36 9.91
C ASN A 273 -6.45 -10.28 8.92
N LYS A 274 -5.34 -9.64 9.34
CA LYS A 274 -4.09 -9.45 8.58
C LYS A 274 -4.22 -8.72 7.25
N SER A 275 -5.36 -8.07 6.98
CA SER A 275 -5.61 -7.36 5.71
C SER A 275 -5.15 -5.90 5.79
N ILE A 276 -4.89 -5.31 4.62
CA ILE A 276 -4.32 -3.98 4.46
C ILE A 276 -5.26 -3.12 3.62
N GLY A 277 -5.61 -1.92 4.10
CA GLY A 277 -6.44 -0.99 3.34
C GLY A 277 -5.71 -0.42 2.14
N MET A 278 -4.57 0.25 2.36
CA MET A 278 -3.74 0.80 1.30
C MET A 278 -2.28 0.39 1.50
N TYR A 279 -1.60 0.04 0.42
CA TYR A 279 -0.20 -0.38 0.42
C TYR A 279 0.63 0.43 -0.58
N GLY A 280 1.82 0.86 -0.17
CA GLY A 280 2.78 1.52 -1.06
C GLY A 280 4.20 1.03 -0.82
N LYS A 281 4.96 0.79 -1.90
CA LYS A 281 6.35 0.34 -1.80
C LYS A 281 7.27 1.07 -2.75
N GLY A 282 8.45 1.41 -2.26
CA GLY A 282 9.54 1.94 -3.04
C GLY A 282 9.57 3.47 -3.14
N VAL A 283 10.77 3.99 -3.35
CA VAL A 283 11.00 5.42 -3.53
C VAL A 283 10.22 5.95 -4.74
N GLY A 284 9.61 7.12 -4.59
CA GLY A 284 8.77 7.73 -5.63
C GLY A 284 7.32 7.29 -5.60
N THR A 285 6.99 6.20 -4.88
CA THR A 285 5.60 5.76 -4.71
C THR A 285 4.87 6.65 -3.70
N ILE A 286 3.65 7.08 -4.06
CA ILE A 286 2.81 7.95 -3.24
C ILE A 286 1.49 7.26 -2.94
N VAL A 287 1.15 7.21 -1.66
CA VAL A 287 -0.15 6.77 -1.15
C VAL A 287 -0.82 7.99 -0.52
N GLU A 288 -2.03 8.33 -0.92
CA GLU A 288 -2.74 9.50 -0.39
C GLU A 288 -4.16 9.12 0.07
N ASN A 289 -4.57 9.60 1.24
CA ASN A 289 -5.93 9.47 1.73
C ASN A 289 -6.53 10.85 1.99
N THR A 290 -7.58 11.20 1.28
CA THR A 290 -8.42 12.38 1.52
C THR A 290 -9.84 11.98 1.95
N GLY A 291 -10.18 10.71 1.78
CA GLY A 291 -11.44 10.08 2.16
C GLY A 291 -11.39 9.38 3.52
N LYS A 292 -11.99 8.21 3.58
CA LYS A 292 -12.12 7.42 4.81
C LYS A 292 -11.54 6.02 4.66
N ILE A 293 -10.77 5.61 5.66
CA ILE A 293 -10.28 4.23 5.80
C ILE A 293 -10.83 3.70 7.12
N TYR A 294 -11.65 2.65 7.05
CA TYR A 294 -12.27 2.01 8.20
C TYR A 294 -11.61 0.66 8.50
N LEU A 295 -11.13 0.52 9.75
CA LEU A 295 -10.80 -0.77 10.32
C LEU A 295 -12.06 -1.29 11.00
N ASP A 296 -12.80 -2.18 10.34
CA ASP A 296 -14.15 -2.59 10.71
C ASP A 296 -14.19 -4.04 11.23
N GLY A 297 -14.17 -4.27 12.52
CA GLY A 297 -14.30 -5.61 13.10
C GLY A 297 -15.72 -5.98 13.53
N SER A 298 -16.73 -5.32 12.97
CA SER A 298 -18.13 -5.70 13.22
C SER A 298 -18.42 -7.18 12.94
N LYS A 299 -17.56 -7.82 12.13
CA LYS A 299 -17.61 -9.27 11.83
C LYS A 299 -16.83 -10.13 12.83
N ALA A 300 -16.07 -9.55 13.77
CA ALA A 300 -15.32 -10.32 14.75
C ALA A 300 -16.28 -10.99 15.77
N THR A 301 -15.99 -12.25 16.05
CA THR A 301 -16.72 -13.06 17.03
C THR A 301 -15.74 -13.69 18.03
N ALA A 302 -16.24 -14.29 19.10
CA ALA A 302 -15.39 -14.99 20.08
C ALA A 302 -14.57 -16.13 19.44
N THR A 303 -15.08 -16.74 18.37
CA THR A 303 -14.44 -17.84 17.64
C THR A 303 -13.64 -17.38 16.41
N ASP A 304 -13.97 -16.22 15.85
CA ASP A 304 -13.25 -15.63 14.71
C ASP A 304 -12.81 -14.21 15.08
N LYS A 305 -11.72 -14.14 15.85
CA LYS A 305 -11.19 -12.89 16.37
C LYS A 305 -10.36 -12.16 15.31
N ILE A 306 -10.44 -10.84 15.34
CA ILE A 306 -9.54 -9.98 14.57
C ILE A 306 -8.38 -9.56 15.48
N GLN A 307 -7.17 -9.99 15.12
CA GLN A 307 -5.95 -9.75 15.90
C GLN A 307 -4.94 -8.85 15.16
N SER A 308 -5.22 -8.48 13.93
CA SER A 308 -4.36 -7.60 13.14
C SER A 308 -5.13 -7.09 11.92
N MET A 309 -5.29 -5.80 11.80
CA MET A 309 -5.67 -5.09 10.56
C MET A 309 -4.80 -3.86 10.44
N THR A 310 -4.43 -3.50 9.21
CA THR A 310 -3.60 -2.33 8.94
C THR A 310 -4.34 -1.38 7.99
N GLY A 311 -4.56 -0.14 8.44
CA GLY A 311 -5.20 0.87 7.61
C GLY A 311 -4.35 1.19 6.38
N VAL A 312 -3.09 1.62 6.60
CA VAL A 312 -2.13 1.91 5.54
C VAL A 312 -0.77 1.31 5.88
N TYR A 313 -0.12 0.69 4.90
CA TYR A 313 1.23 0.15 5.03
C TYR A 313 2.11 0.75 3.93
N VAL A 314 3.14 1.49 4.30
CA VAL A 314 4.13 2.02 3.36
C VAL A 314 5.52 1.49 3.66
N ASP A 315 6.25 1.10 2.62
CA ASP A 315 7.48 0.35 2.69
C ASP A 315 8.56 0.88 1.75
N ASP A 316 9.81 0.65 2.12
CA ASP A 316 11.00 0.89 1.30
C ASP A 316 11.09 2.30 0.68
N GLY A 317 10.77 3.32 1.49
CA GLY A 317 10.88 4.72 1.11
C GLY A 317 9.67 5.30 0.39
N ALA A 318 8.55 4.60 0.36
CA ALA A 318 7.28 5.17 -0.10
C ALA A 318 6.79 6.30 0.82
N LYS A 319 5.96 7.18 0.30
CA LYS A 319 5.37 8.30 1.05
C LYS A 319 3.88 8.07 1.22
N PHE A 320 3.39 8.22 2.46
CA PHE A 320 1.97 8.30 2.76
C PHE A 320 1.58 9.71 3.20
N ILE A 321 0.51 10.25 2.59
CA ILE A 321 -0.07 11.55 2.92
C ILE A 321 -1.51 11.32 3.37
N ASN A 322 -1.80 11.59 4.64
CA ASN A 322 -3.16 11.53 5.17
C ASN A 322 -3.74 12.94 5.32
N ARG A 323 -4.83 13.21 4.60
CA ARG A 323 -5.65 14.43 4.75
C ARG A 323 -7.08 14.10 5.17
N GLY A 324 -7.43 12.81 5.13
CA GLY A 324 -8.72 12.26 5.49
C GLY A 324 -8.73 11.63 6.88
N GLU A 325 -9.49 10.57 7.04
CA GLU A 325 -9.70 9.89 8.31
C GLU A 325 -9.36 8.39 8.19
N ILE A 326 -8.56 7.90 9.13
CA ILE A 326 -8.31 6.48 9.37
C ILE A 326 -8.87 6.18 10.75
N ARG A 327 -9.83 5.25 10.85
CA ARG A 327 -10.45 4.97 12.14
C ARG A 327 -11.05 3.58 12.25
N THR A 328 -11.18 3.12 13.47
CA THR A 328 -12.11 2.05 13.80
C THR A 328 -13.55 2.54 13.65
N THR A 329 -14.48 1.65 13.33
CA THR A 329 -15.90 2.00 13.27
C THR A 329 -16.51 2.10 14.67
N ASP A 330 -17.62 2.83 14.82
CA ASP A 330 -18.29 3.00 16.13
C ASP A 330 -18.82 1.68 16.70
N SER A 331 -18.87 0.61 15.90
CA SER A 331 -19.23 -0.73 16.33
C SER A 331 -18.21 -1.40 17.27
N TYR A 332 -17.00 -0.82 17.41
CA TYR A 332 -15.96 -1.34 18.31
C TYR A 332 -16.04 -0.80 19.72
N ALA A 333 -16.25 0.50 19.87
CA ALA A 333 -16.66 1.02 21.12
C ALA A 333 -18.12 0.55 21.27
N GLY A 334 -18.37 -0.51 22.00
CA GLY A 334 -19.73 -0.92 22.28
C GLY A 334 -20.59 0.29 22.67
N ARG A 335 -21.91 0.22 22.59
CA ARG A 335 -22.83 1.32 22.94
C ARG A 335 -22.55 1.93 24.32
N ASP A 336 -21.84 1.22 25.19
CA ASP A 336 -21.37 1.61 26.51
C ASP A 336 -19.96 2.19 26.56
N GLY A 337 -19.31 2.40 25.40
CA GLY A 337 -17.94 2.90 25.31
C GLY A 337 -16.85 1.86 25.60
N LYS A 338 -17.20 0.57 25.73
CA LYS A 338 -16.23 -0.51 25.93
C LYS A 338 -15.63 -0.96 24.59
N VAL A 339 -14.35 -1.23 24.62
CA VAL A 339 -13.60 -1.79 23.48
C VAL A 339 -14.04 -3.24 23.25
N ASN A 340 -14.21 -3.64 21.99
CA ASN A 340 -14.57 -5.01 21.62
C ASN A 340 -13.39 -5.95 21.87
N GLU A 341 -13.50 -6.87 22.81
CA GLU A 341 -12.47 -7.83 23.21
C GLU A 341 -12.07 -8.81 22.07
N ASN A 342 -12.90 -8.93 21.05
CA ASN A 342 -12.62 -9.78 19.89
C ASN A 342 -11.79 -9.07 18.81
N VAL A 343 -11.45 -7.80 19.03
CA VAL A 343 -10.69 -6.98 18.08
C VAL A 343 -9.49 -6.38 18.78
N THR A 344 -8.29 -6.77 18.35
CA THR A 344 -7.02 -6.32 18.93
C THR A 344 -5.97 -6.14 17.84
N GLY A 345 -4.83 -5.54 18.18
CA GLY A 345 -3.66 -5.50 17.30
C GLY A 345 -3.85 -4.69 16.03
N LEU A 346 -4.75 -3.70 16.04
CA LEU A 346 -4.98 -2.84 14.89
C LEU A 346 -3.85 -1.83 14.72
N VAL A 347 -3.52 -1.54 13.47
CA VAL A 347 -2.50 -0.54 13.10
C VAL A 347 -3.15 0.50 12.19
N GLY A 348 -3.15 1.76 12.61
CA GLY A 348 -3.63 2.84 11.76
C GLY A 348 -2.74 3.00 10.53
N VAL A 349 -1.44 3.23 10.75
CA VAL A 349 -0.43 3.37 9.69
C VAL A 349 0.86 2.64 10.07
N ALA A 350 1.37 1.80 9.19
CA ALA A 350 2.70 1.21 9.26
C ALA A 350 3.64 1.95 8.30
N VAL A 351 4.73 2.52 8.85
CA VAL A 351 5.74 3.31 8.12
C VAL A 351 7.07 2.58 8.19
N MET A 352 7.34 1.73 7.22
CA MET A 352 8.40 0.74 7.28
C MET A 352 9.57 1.08 6.35
N ASN A 353 10.73 0.58 6.72
CA ASN A 353 11.96 0.61 5.90
C ASN A 353 12.28 2.00 5.32
N GLY A 354 12.24 3.04 6.18
CA GLY A 354 12.61 4.41 5.80
C GLY A 354 11.57 5.14 4.96
N SER A 355 10.31 4.77 5.09
CA SER A 355 9.17 5.48 4.48
C SER A 355 8.80 6.75 5.25
N THR A 356 7.90 7.55 4.71
CA THR A 356 7.46 8.82 5.30
C THR A 356 5.96 8.85 5.50
N LEU A 357 5.53 9.24 6.71
CA LEU A 357 4.15 9.65 7.01
C LEU A 357 4.08 11.19 7.06
N GLU A 358 3.14 11.75 6.32
CA GLU A 358 2.72 13.15 6.43
C GLU A 358 1.23 13.18 6.79
N ASN A 359 0.93 13.43 8.08
CA ASN A 359 -0.44 13.40 8.58
C ASN A 359 -1.00 14.81 8.77
N HIS A 360 -2.01 15.17 7.98
CA HIS A 360 -2.81 16.40 8.13
C HIS A 360 -4.24 16.08 8.62
N GLY A 361 -4.63 14.82 8.54
CA GLY A 361 -5.96 14.32 8.88
C GLY A 361 -6.01 13.70 10.28
N LYS A 362 -6.83 12.66 10.42
CA LYS A 362 -7.07 11.97 11.68
C LYS A 362 -6.72 10.49 11.60
N ILE A 363 -6.07 9.99 12.63
CA ILE A 363 -5.82 8.56 12.85
C ILE A 363 -6.39 8.24 14.24
N LEU A 364 -7.53 7.55 14.27
CA LEU A 364 -8.32 7.31 15.47
C LEU A 364 -8.54 5.81 15.65
N ILE A 365 -7.79 5.17 16.54
CA ILE A 365 -7.82 3.72 16.74
C ILE A 365 -8.37 3.38 18.13
N ASP A 366 -9.49 2.70 18.15
CA ASP A 366 -10.19 2.26 19.35
C ASP A 366 -10.20 0.74 19.43
N ALA A 367 -9.15 0.13 19.93
CA ALA A 367 -9.04 -1.32 20.15
C ALA A 367 -7.87 -1.63 21.08
N ASP A 368 -7.94 -2.73 21.83
CA ASP A 368 -6.87 -3.14 22.73
C ASP A 368 -5.61 -3.57 21.94
N ASN A 369 -4.43 -3.38 22.55
CA ASN A 369 -3.12 -3.72 22.00
C ASN A 369 -2.90 -3.19 20.56
N SER A 370 -3.39 -2.01 20.27
CA SER A 370 -3.42 -1.42 18.94
C SER A 370 -2.49 -0.21 18.85
N TYR A 371 -2.24 0.24 17.63
CA TYR A 371 -1.23 1.26 17.36
C TYR A 371 -1.79 2.32 16.41
N GLY A 372 -1.57 3.59 16.72
CA GLY A 372 -1.83 4.68 15.78
C GLY A 372 -0.86 4.60 14.60
N VAL A 373 0.44 4.56 14.91
CA VAL A 373 1.52 4.43 13.93
C VAL A 373 2.54 3.41 14.39
N VAL A 374 2.93 2.49 13.51
CA VAL A 374 4.10 1.62 13.66
C VAL A 374 5.17 2.12 12.70
N ILE A 375 6.40 2.30 13.18
CA ILE A 375 7.44 2.96 12.40
C ILE A 375 8.79 2.27 12.53
N ARG A 376 9.50 2.14 11.39
CA ARG A 376 10.87 1.60 11.34
C ARG A 376 11.65 2.21 10.17
N GLY A 377 12.90 2.62 10.42
CA GLY A 377 13.85 3.02 9.40
C GLY A 377 14.39 1.83 8.59
N LYS A 378 15.13 2.13 7.53
CA LYS A 378 15.86 1.13 6.74
C LYS A 378 17.29 1.03 7.22
N ARG A 379 17.76 -0.19 7.40
CA ARG A 379 19.13 -0.49 7.79
C ARG A 379 19.83 -1.32 6.73
N ASP A 380 21.15 -1.13 6.63
CA ASP A 380 22.01 -2.00 5.83
C ASP A 380 22.24 -3.35 6.54
N SER A 381 22.96 -4.25 5.88
CA SER A 381 23.31 -5.56 6.42
C SER A 381 24.25 -5.50 7.64
N LYS A 382 24.84 -4.33 7.92
CA LYS A 382 25.71 -4.08 9.08
C LYS A 382 24.96 -3.42 10.23
N GLY A 383 23.66 -3.14 10.06
CA GLY A 383 22.81 -2.47 11.05
C GLY A 383 22.87 -0.93 11.02
N ASN A 384 23.63 -0.31 10.09
CA ASN A 384 23.67 1.14 9.96
C ASN A 384 22.37 1.67 9.37
N VAL A 385 21.93 2.85 9.81
CA VAL A 385 20.74 3.50 9.25
C VAL A 385 21.01 3.97 7.83
N GLU A 386 20.39 3.31 6.87
CA GLU A 386 20.43 3.68 5.46
C GLU A 386 19.42 4.80 5.14
N ARG A 387 18.23 4.69 5.74
CA ARG A 387 17.16 5.69 5.57
C ARG A 387 16.32 5.77 6.84
N TYR A 388 16.13 7.00 7.34
CA TYR A 388 15.22 7.25 8.46
C TYR A 388 13.77 7.09 8.03
N ALA A 389 12.96 6.45 8.88
CA ALA A 389 11.52 6.62 8.78
C ALA A 389 11.12 7.99 9.37
N VAL A 390 10.26 8.73 8.69
CA VAL A 390 9.95 10.13 9.03
C VAL A 390 8.46 10.31 9.30
N ILE A 391 8.15 10.95 10.43
CA ILE A 391 6.79 11.40 10.76
C ILE A 391 6.73 12.92 10.72
N LYS A 392 5.83 13.44 9.86
CA LYS A 392 5.41 14.83 9.82
C LYS A 392 3.96 14.92 10.29
N ASN A 393 3.74 15.22 11.56
CA ASN A 393 2.38 15.26 12.10
C ASN A 393 1.84 16.69 12.18
N TYR A 394 0.86 17.01 11.35
CA TYR A 394 0.11 18.27 11.37
C TYR A 394 -1.32 18.07 11.90
N GLY A 395 -1.78 16.83 11.92
CA GLY A 395 -3.14 16.42 12.27
C GLY A 395 -3.26 15.83 13.67
N GLU A 396 -4.11 14.81 13.79
CA GLU A 396 -4.46 14.16 15.03
C GLU A 396 -4.15 12.67 14.96
N ILE A 397 -3.49 12.11 16.00
CA ILE A 397 -3.29 10.68 16.20
C ILE A 397 -3.76 10.37 17.61
N LYS A 398 -4.84 9.59 17.71
CA LYS A 398 -5.40 9.14 18.99
C LYS A 398 -5.63 7.66 18.99
N VAL A 399 -5.30 7.01 20.10
CA VAL A 399 -5.58 5.61 20.34
C VAL A 399 -6.27 5.43 21.69
N ARG A 400 -7.18 4.48 21.76
CA ARG A 400 -7.94 4.17 22.97
C ARG A 400 -8.04 2.66 23.10
N GLY A 401 -7.84 2.16 24.31
CA GLY A 401 -7.84 0.74 24.64
C GLY A 401 -6.68 0.38 25.57
N LYS A 402 -6.67 -0.83 26.11
CA LYS A 402 -5.59 -1.32 26.96
C LYS A 402 -4.38 -1.71 26.13
N GLY A 403 -3.17 -1.33 26.55
CA GLY A 403 -1.93 -1.68 25.85
C GLY A 403 -1.79 -1.03 24.48
N THR A 404 -2.52 0.06 24.23
CA THR A 404 -2.45 0.82 22.99
C THR A 404 -1.33 1.86 23.04
N LEU A 405 -0.76 2.16 21.87
CA LEU A 405 0.30 3.15 21.72
C LEU A 405 0.02 4.06 20.52
N GLY A 406 0.16 5.38 20.70
CA GLY A 406 0.08 6.35 19.60
C GLY A 406 1.15 6.08 18.54
N ILE A 407 2.37 5.77 18.98
CA ILE A 407 3.48 5.30 18.14
C ILE A 407 4.04 4.00 18.73
N SER A 408 4.40 3.07 17.86
CA SER A 408 5.16 1.87 18.20
C SER A 408 6.28 1.60 17.19
N TRP A 409 7.41 1.15 17.71
CA TRP A 409 8.53 0.59 16.95
C TRP A 409 8.65 -0.93 17.19
N LYS A 410 7.56 -1.63 17.15
CA LYS A 410 7.30 -3.00 17.63
C LYS A 410 8.27 -4.08 17.12
N ASP A 411 9.02 -3.82 16.07
CA ASP A 411 9.88 -4.84 15.45
C ASP A 411 11.32 -4.88 16.00
N VAL A 412 11.52 -4.51 17.26
CA VAL A 412 12.73 -4.90 17.97
C VAL A 412 12.60 -6.39 18.28
N THR A 413 13.21 -7.22 17.46
CA THR A 413 13.22 -8.66 17.67
C THR A 413 14.12 -9.03 18.84
N PRO A 414 13.99 -10.20 19.47
CA PRO A 414 14.96 -10.69 20.45
C PRO A 414 16.41 -10.67 19.95
N ASN A 415 16.61 -10.88 18.64
CA ASN A 415 17.94 -10.79 18.02
C ASN A 415 18.46 -9.35 17.96
N ASP A 416 17.58 -8.37 17.67
CA ASP A 416 17.96 -6.95 17.69
C ASP A 416 18.35 -6.51 19.10
N ILE A 417 17.65 -7.00 20.12
CA ILE A 417 17.98 -6.75 21.53
C ILE A 417 19.34 -7.39 21.89
N ALA A 418 19.56 -8.63 21.51
CA ALA A 418 20.82 -9.33 21.79
C ALA A 418 22.01 -8.66 21.08
N GLU A 419 21.83 -8.21 19.83
CA GLU A 419 22.85 -7.47 19.10
C GLU A 419 23.12 -6.11 19.74
N LEU A 420 22.07 -5.41 20.19
CA LEU A 420 22.20 -4.15 20.90
C LEU A 420 22.93 -4.32 22.24
N GLU A 421 22.57 -5.34 23.02
CA GLU A 421 23.25 -5.68 24.28
C GLU A 421 24.73 -5.96 24.06
N LYS A 422 25.06 -6.74 23.04
CA LYS A 422 26.43 -7.03 22.65
C LYS A 422 27.19 -5.76 22.28
N GLN A 423 26.64 -4.91 21.44
CA GLN A 423 27.29 -3.66 21.03
C GLN A 423 27.50 -2.69 22.18
N ILE A 424 26.53 -2.59 23.12
CA ILE A 424 26.70 -1.82 24.36
C ILE A 424 27.86 -2.37 25.18
N ASN A 425 27.89 -3.67 25.40
CA ASN A 425 28.91 -4.30 26.23
C ASN A 425 30.30 -4.23 25.56
N ASP A 426 30.40 -4.42 24.25
CA ASP A 426 31.64 -4.28 23.48
C ASP A 426 32.17 -2.84 23.56
N LYS A 427 31.31 -1.83 23.44
CA LYS A 427 31.69 -0.43 23.56
C LYS A 427 32.15 -0.07 24.98
N ILE A 428 31.36 -0.44 25.97
CA ILE A 428 31.73 -0.21 27.39
C ILE A 428 33.05 -0.88 27.70
N SER A 429 33.36 -2.04 27.11
CA SER A 429 34.55 -2.80 27.38
C SER A 429 35.81 -2.31 26.65
N SER A 430 35.67 -1.81 25.43
CA SER A 430 36.79 -1.54 24.51
C SER A 430 37.07 -0.06 24.26
N ASP A 431 36.11 0.84 24.47
CA ASP A 431 36.26 2.27 24.17
C ASP A 431 36.78 3.05 25.39
N PRO A 432 37.71 4.01 25.22
CA PRO A 432 38.17 4.88 26.31
C PRO A 432 37.07 5.65 27.03
N GLU A 433 36.03 6.08 26.32
CA GLU A 433 34.86 6.73 26.92
C GLU A 433 33.99 5.75 27.71
N GLY A 434 33.87 4.49 27.26
CA GLY A 434 33.24 3.40 28.01
C GLY A 434 33.99 3.05 29.28
N GLN A 435 35.34 3.07 29.25
CA GLN A 435 36.17 2.89 30.41
C GLN A 435 36.04 4.07 31.41
N ALA A 436 35.90 5.30 30.90
CA ALA A 436 35.64 6.48 31.75
C ALA A 436 34.23 6.40 32.38
N LEU A 437 33.24 5.90 31.67
CA LEU A 437 31.91 5.64 32.23
C LEU A 437 31.96 4.60 33.35
N ARG A 438 32.76 3.53 33.22
CA ARG A 438 33.03 2.58 34.27
C ARG A 438 33.62 3.22 35.52
N ALA A 439 34.63 4.05 35.34
CA ALA A 439 35.32 4.74 36.45
C ALA A 439 34.39 5.71 37.18
N ALA A 440 33.53 6.43 36.46
CA ALA A 440 32.59 7.41 37.02
C ALA A 440 31.47 6.80 37.87
N THR A 441 31.07 5.57 37.57
CA THR A 441 29.98 4.87 38.30
C THR A 441 30.46 4.00 39.48
N GLY A 442 31.76 3.95 39.73
CA GLY A 442 32.35 3.33 40.94
C GLY A 442 32.23 1.80 41.02
N THR A 443 31.85 1.12 39.98
CA THR A 443 31.67 -0.34 39.96
C THR A 443 32.73 -1.01 39.11
N ASN A 444 33.62 -1.72 39.75
CA ASN A 444 34.84 -2.28 39.15
C ASN A 444 34.62 -3.61 38.39
N LYS A 445 33.42 -4.13 38.25
CA LYS A 445 33.23 -5.48 37.65
C LYS A 445 31.99 -5.72 36.78
N ASP A 446 30.98 -4.88 36.75
CA ASP A 446 29.65 -5.32 36.30
C ASP A 446 29.02 -4.52 35.16
N TYR A 447 29.78 -3.99 34.20
CA TYR A 447 29.23 -3.50 32.94
C TYR A 447 29.02 -4.62 31.90
N GLU A 448 29.61 -5.77 32.12
CA GLU A 448 29.22 -7.01 31.49
C GLU A 448 27.86 -7.41 32.08
N GLY A 449 26.79 -7.31 31.29
CA GLY A 449 25.47 -7.73 31.74
C GLY A 449 24.38 -6.67 31.72
N VAL A 450 24.54 -5.60 30.93
CA VAL A 450 23.42 -4.76 30.58
C VAL A 450 22.51 -5.57 29.68
N THR A 451 21.30 -5.82 30.15
CA THR A 451 20.22 -6.47 29.41
C THR A 451 19.15 -5.46 29.08
N ILE A 452 18.46 -5.64 27.96
CA ILE A 452 17.37 -4.79 27.54
C ILE A 452 16.08 -5.60 27.56
N THR A 453 15.08 -5.10 28.24
CA THR A 453 13.72 -5.65 28.18
C THR A 453 12.79 -4.61 27.64
N VAL A 454 11.76 -5.03 26.92
CA VAL A 454 10.68 -4.14 26.47
C VAL A 454 9.52 -4.29 27.44
N LYS A 455 9.26 -3.24 28.24
CA LYS A 455 8.16 -3.20 29.19
C LYS A 455 7.20 -2.09 28.77
N ASN A 456 5.95 -2.44 28.45
CA ASN A 456 4.95 -1.51 27.94
C ASN A 456 5.40 -0.73 26.68
N GLY A 457 6.09 -1.40 25.75
CA GLY A 457 6.63 -0.75 24.55
C GLY A 457 7.87 0.12 24.77
N LYS A 458 8.39 0.22 26.01
CA LYS A 458 9.60 0.99 26.36
C LYS A 458 10.79 0.06 26.52
N PRO A 459 11.93 0.35 25.87
CA PRO A 459 13.17 -0.31 26.23
C PRO A 459 13.54 0.08 27.67
N THR A 460 13.71 -0.91 28.52
CA THR A 460 14.16 -0.74 29.89
C THR A 460 15.53 -1.41 30.00
N PHE A 461 16.53 -0.64 30.32
CA PHE A 461 17.89 -1.12 30.50
C PHE A 461 18.04 -1.63 31.93
N LEU A 462 18.51 -2.87 32.06
CA LEU A 462 18.66 -3.54 33.32
C LEU A 462 20.12 -3.92 33.49
N ARG A 463 20.63 -3.86 34.74
CA ARG A 463 21.88 -4.50 35.15
C ARG A 463 21.54 -5.50 36.24
N ASN A 464 21.88 -6.76 36.02
CA ASN A 464 21.55 -7.85 36.94
C ASN A 464 20.05 -7.87 37.32
N GLY A 465 19.17 -7.59 36.33
CA GLY A 465 17.74 -7.56 36.53
C GLY A 465 17.17 -6.29 37.18
N VAL A 466 18.01 -5.31 37.56
CA VAL A 466 17.61 -4.04 38.17
C VAL A 466 17.70 -2.90 37.15
N PRO A 467 16.66 -2.06 37.00
CA PRO A 467 16.74 -0.89 36.13
C PRO A 467 17.92 0.01 36.49
N ILE A 468 18.69 0.43 35.47
CA ILE A 468 19.76 1.42 35.63
C ILE A 468 19.18 2.83 35.65
N SER A 469 19.89 3.79 36.21
CA SER A 469 19.45 5.16 36.35
C SER A 469 19.31 5.87 34.99
N ASP A 470 18.41 6.86 34.90
CA ASP A 470 18.23 7.65 33.68
C ASP A 470 19.50 8.35 33.22
N SER A 471 20.36 8.77 34.17
CA SER A 471 21.66 9.37 33.88
C SER A 471 22.64 8.38 33.23
N GLU A 472 22.62 7.12 33.66
CA GLU A 472 23.44 6.06 33.05
C GLU A 472 22.90 5.70 31.66
N VAL A 473 21.56 5.63 31.48
CA VAL A 473 20.93 5.44 30.18
C VAL A 473 21.32 6.56 29.22
N GLU A 474 21.35 7.79 29.70
CA GLU A 474 21.78 8.96 28.89
C GLU A 474 23.26 8.87 28.50
N GLN A 475 24.13 8.43 29.42
CA GLN A 475 25.54 8.26 29.13
C GLN A 475 25.82 7.10 28.18
N ILE A 476 25.12 5.98 28.34
CA ILE A 476 25.14 4.87 27.39
C ILE A 476 24.64 5.37 26.03
N GLY A 477 23.56 6.14 26.00
CA GLY A 477 23.03 6.73 24.78
C GLY A 477 24.03 7.65 24.06
N LYS A 478 24.79 8.46 24.80
CA LYS A 478 25.87 9.30 24.24
C LYS A 478 27.05 8.48 23.71
N LEU A 479 27.44 7.46 24.43
CA LEU A 479 28.50 6.54 24.02
C LEU A 479 28.15 5.80 22.72
N ILE A 480 26.92 5.37 22.61
CA ILE A 480 26.38 4.63 21.48
C ILE A 480 26.09 5.57 20.30
N GLY A 481 25.61 6.78 20.56
CA GLY A 481 25.18 7.74 19.54
C GLY A 481 26.29 8.22 18.61
N LYS A 482 27.55 8.04 19.00
CA LYS A 482 28.70 8.32 18.13
C LYS A 482 28.84 7.35 16.95
N GLU A 483 28.27 6.17 17.04
CA GLU A 483 28.40 5.12 16.02
C GLU A 483 27.05 4.52 15.57
N SER A 484 25.95 5.19 15.80
CA SER A 484 24.57 4.96 15.29
C SER A 484 24.15 3.53 14.87
N ASN A 485 24.87 2.50 15.29
CA ASN A 485 24.62 1.10 14.91
C ASN A 485 23.63 0.38 15.83
N LEU A 486 23.02 1.10 16.73
CA LEU A 486 22.28 0.51 17.83
C LEU A 486 20.78 0.61 17.65
N GLY A 487 20.27 -0.03 16.67
CA GLY A 487 18.92 -0.53 16.56
C GLY A 487 17.72 0.39 16.88
N LEU A 488 17.92 1.49 17.57
CA LEU A 488 16.83 2.29 18.10
C LEU A 488 16.77 3.74 17.56
N SER A 489 17.66 4.12 16.63
CA SER A 489 17.85 5.51 16.18
C SER A 489 17.45 5.80 14.75
N ASP A 490 16.54 5.03 14.17
CA ASP A 490 16.14 5.15 12.76
C ASP A 490 14.85 5.93 12.54
N ILE A 491 14.35 6.62 13.58
CA ILE A 491 13.12 7.41 13.53
C ILE A 491 13.44 8.90 13.54
N GLY A 492 12.86 9.64 12.58
CA GLY A 492 12.94 11.08 12.49
C GLY A 492 11.59 11.76 12.77
N PHE A 493 11.55 12.65 13.77
CA PHE A 493 10.41 13.54 14.02
C PHE A 493 10.66 14.87 13.31
N TYR A 494 9.78 15.19 12.38
CA TYR A 494 9.93 16.38 11.58
C TYR A 494 9.34 17.61 12.27
N VAL A 495 10.16 18.64 12.45
CA VAL A 495 9.78 19.95 12.98
C VAL A 495 9.69 20.95 11.83
N ASP A 496 8.48 21.37 11.51
CA ASP A 496 8.23 22.44 10.55
C ASP A 496 8.69 23.78 11.15
N THR A 497 9.58 24.49 10.47
CA THR A 497 10.16 25.74 10.94
C THR A 497 9.17 26.90 11.04
N LEU A 498 7.95 26.76 10.50
CA LEU A 498 6.83 27.67 10.72
C LEU A 498 5.95 27.25 11.91
N GLY A 499 6.35 26.20 12.67
CA GLY A 499 5.66 25.77 13.88
C GLY A 499 4.31 25.06 13.65
N ARG A 500 4.09 24.48 12.48
CA ARG A 500 2.80 23.82 12.12
C ARG A 500 2.72 22.36 12.51
N THR A 501 3.87 21.66 12.63
CA THR A 501 3.88 20.28 13.11
C THR A 501 3.61 20.20 14.60
N LYS A 502 2.94 19.13 15.00
CA LYS A 502 2.59 18.85 16.39
C LYS A 502 3.33 17.60 16.87
N PRO A 503 3.73 17.56 18.14
CA PRO A 503 4.13 16.30 18.75
C PRO A 503 2.98 15.30 18.66
N ILE A 504 3.34 14.02 18.65
CA ILE A 504 2.35 12.95 18.70
C ILE A 504 2.04 12.70 20.17
N ASP A 505 0.75 12.67 20.51
CA ASP A 505 0.33 12.26 21.85
C ASP A 505 0.62 10.76 22.00
N ILE A 506 1.71 10.47 22.73
CA ILE A 506 2.20 9.10 22.92
C ILE A 506 1.78 8.70 24.32
N ASP A 507 0.54 8.34 24.50
CA ASP A 507 0.08 7.88 25.81
C ASP A 507 0.91 6.66 26.25
N GLY A 508 1.88 6.91 27.14
CA GLY A 508 2.71 5.91 27.77
C GLY A 508 3.91 5.36 26.97
N ALA A 509 4.16 5.77 25.73
CA ALA A 509 5.33 5.33 24.97
C ALA A 509 6.44 6.39 24.97
N THR A 510 7.67 5.96 25.24
CA THR A 510 8.87 6.81 25.09
C THR A 510 9.51 6.49 23.73
N PRO A 511 9.82 7.49 22.89
CA PRO A 511 10.58 7.25 21.67
C PRO A 511 11.90 6.57 21.98
N PRO A 512 12.44 5.78 21.03
CA PRO A 512 13.71 5.11 21.20
C PRO A 512 14.83 6.13 21.51
N ILE A 513 15.81 5.70 22.27
CA ILE A 513 17.06 6.43 22.48
C ILE A 513 17.63 6.79 21.11
N ASN A 514 18.09 8.02 20.93
CA ASN A 514 18.62 8.55 19.67
C ASN A 514 17.60 8.79 18.56
N SER A 515 16.29 8.81 18.82
CA SER A 515 15.35 9.43 17.88
C SER A 515 15.81 10.85 17.53
N GLN A 516 15.62 11.24 16.28
CA GLN A 516 16.18 12.49 15.78
C GLN A 516 15.09 13.52 15.49
N LEU A 517 15.40 14.79 15.72
CA LEU A 517 14.63 15.89 15.18
C LEU A 517 15.17 16.25 13.79
N ILE A 518 14.28 16.26 12.80
CA ILE A 518 14.57 16.73 11.44
C ILE A 518 13.99 18.14 11.32
N ILE A 519 14.84 19.14 11.31
CA ILE A 519 14.40 20.54 11.19
C ILE A 519 14.12 20.84 9.72
N GLY A 520 12.91 21.32 9.43
CA GLY A 520 12.46 21.65 8.07
C GLY A 520 13.08 22.93 7.51
N THR A 521 12.79 23.22 6.25
CA THR A 521 13.30 24.38 5.50
C THR A 521 12.21 25.37 5.11
N GLU A 522 10.99 25.19 5.61
CA GLU A 522 9.81 25.95 5.19
C GLU A 522 9.95 27.47 5.38
N TYR A 523 10.65 27.88 6.45
CA TYR A 523 10.91 29.31 6.68
C TYR A 523 11.85 29.88 5.61
N SER A 524 12.89 29.16 5.23
CA SER A 524 13.80 29.55 4.15
C SER A 524 13.07 29.60 2.81
N GLU A 525 12.30 28.61 2.50
CA GLU A 525 11.51 28.55 1.26
C GLU A 525 10.53 29.72 1.15
N LYS A 526 9.87 30.07 2.26
CA LYS A 526 8.93 31.18 2.32
C LYS A 526 9.60 32.56 2.25
N THR A 527 10.79 32.72 2.84
CA THR A 527 11.44 34.02 3.02
C THR A 527 12.68 34.23 2.15
N ASN A 528 13.14 33.18 1.47
CA ASN A 528 14.39 33.13 0.70
C ASN A 528 15.64 33.50 1.53
N LYS A 529 15.60 33.28 2.86
CA LYS A 529 16.74 33.52 3.75
C LYS A 529 17.62 32.28 3.86
N LYS A 530 18.94 32.48 3.82
CA LYS A 530 19.96 31.42 3.96
C LYS A 530 20.30 31.07 5.41
N GLN A 531 19.89 31.90 6.35
CA GLN A 531 20.04 31.71 7.80
C GLN A 531 18.78 32.19 8.51
N TRP A 532 18.32 31.45 9.49
CA TRP A 532 17.20 31.84 10.36
C TRP A 532 17.31 31.14 11.71
N PHE A 533 16.56 31.63 12.67
CA PHE A 533 16.49 31.12 14.02
C PHE A 533 15.08 30.54 14.26
N VAL A 534 15.02 29.27 14.68
CA VAL A 534 13.78 28.61 15.12
C VAL A 534 13.74 28.69 16.64
N LYS A 535 12.71 29.33 17.18
CA LYS A 535 12.56 29.51 18.63
C LYS A 535 12.39 28.18 19.37
N GLY A 536 12.86 28.15 20.62
CA GLY A 536 12.81 26.99 21.49
C GLY A 536 11.42 26.44 21.74
N ASP A 537 10.40 27.30 21.80
CA ASP A 537 9.00 26.92 21.98
C ASP A 537 8.45 26.05 20.83
N VAL A 538 8.99 26.20 19.63
CA VAL A 538 8.64 25.33 18.49
C VAL A 538 9.28 23.95 18.63
N ILE A 539 10.46 23.87 19.24
CA ILE A 539 11.28 22.65 19.31
C ILE A 539 11.06 21.88 20.60
N LYS A 540 10.88 22.60 21.71
CA LYS A 540 10.76 22.02 23.05
C LYS A 540 9.74 20.90 23.17
N PRO A 541 8.51 20.98 22.63
CA PRO A 541 7.54 19.91 22.72
C PRO A 541 8.02 18.58 22.09
N PHE A 542 8.86 18.67 21.05
CA PHE A 542 9.45 17.51 20.42
C PHE A 542 10.65 16.97 21.21
N LEU A 543 11.45 17.86 21.80
CA LEU A 543 12.56 17.46 22.69
C LEU A 543 12.06 16.73 23.91
N ASP A 544 10.95 17.21 24.49
CA ASP A 544 10.33 16.56 25.64
C ASP A 544 9.85 15.14 25.29
N GLN A 545 9.46 14.91 24.03
CA GLN A 545 9.06 13.59 23.55
C GLN A 545 10.23 12.63 23.35
N ILE A 546 11.33 13.08 22.73
CA ILE A 546 12.44 12.20 22.37
C ILE A 546 13.40 11.93 23.55
N GLN A 547 13.15 12.54 24.71
CA GLN A 547 13.97 12.38 25.92
C GLN A 547 15.49 12.45 25.66
N GLY A 548 15.90 13.34 24.74
CA GLY A 548 17.29 13.44 24.36
C GLY A 548 17.59 14.70 23.57
N ARG A 549 18.88 14.95 23.39
CA ARG A 549 19.40 16.13 22.70
C ARG A 549 19.95 15.82 21.32
N ASN A 550 19.51 14.73 20.73
CA ASN A 550 20.01 14.29 19.44
C ASN A 550 19.28 15.00 18.31
N PHE A 551 19.98 15.95 17.70
CA PHE A 551 19.55 16.60 16.49
C PHE A 551 20.29 16.00 15.30
N LYS A 552 19.58 15.42 14.36
CA LYS A 552 20.15 15.30 13.02
C LYS A 552 19.74 16.51 12.21
N LEU A 553 20.71 17.21 11.83
CA LEU A 553 20.73 18.62 11.54
C LEU A 553 20.96 18.92 10.09
N THR A 554 20.79 17.91 9.22
CA THR A 554 20.87 18.11 7.78
C THR A 554 19.50 17.96 7.17
N SER A 555 18.96 19.05 6.69
CA SER A 555 17.83 19.07 5.78
C SER A 555 18.33 19.44 4.40
N ILE A 556 17.82 18.76 3.37
CA ILE A 556 18.17 19.05 1.97
C ILE A 556 16.92 19.64 1.31
N ALA A 557 17.07 20.88 0.81
CA ALA A 557 16.06 21.49 -0.04
C ALA A 557 16.72 21.88 -1.37
N GLY A 558 16.34 21.20 -2.44
CA GLY A 558 16.97 21.34 -3.74
C GLY A 558 18.46 20.98 -3.71
N SER A 559 19.33 21.91 -4.10
CA SER A 559 20.80 21.74 -4.07
C SER A 559 21.46 22.24 -2.79
N LEU A 560 20.70 22.74 -1.82
CA LEU A 560 21.24 23.31 -0.58
C LEU A 560 21.10 22.31 0.57
N THR A 561 22.20 22.11 1.29
CA THR A 561 22.22 21.38 2.56
C THR A 561 22.14 22.37 3.70
N TRP A 562 21.15 22.19 4.57
CA TRP A 562 20.97 23.00 5.77
C TRP A 562 21.50 22.26 6.99
N ILE A 563 22.23 22.98 7.83
CA ILE A 563 22.73 22.47 9.11
C ILE A 563 22.03 23.26 10.21
N ALA A 564 21.33 22.57 11.10
CA ALA A 564 20.75 23.17 12.29
C ALA A 564 21.74 23.06 13.45
N THR A 565 21.97 24.13 14.19
CA THR A 565 22.89 24.17 15.32
C THR A 565 22.11 24.59 16.57
N PRO A 566 22.10 23.79 17.65
CA PRO A 566 21.41 24.18 18.88
C PRO A 566 22.01 25.45 19.48
N VAL A 567 21.14 26.38 19.86
CA VAL A 567 21.49 27.56 20.63
C VAL A 567 21.14 27.30 22.08
N LEU A 568 22.14 27.37 22.96
CA LEU A 568 22.02 27.08 24.38
C LEU A 568 22.02 28.38 25.19
N ASP A 569 21.29 28.42 26.31
CA ASP A 569 21.42 29.42 27.34
C ASP A 569 22.61 29.15 28.26
N ASN A 570 22.79 30.05 29.27
CA ASN A 570 23.86 29.94 30.25
C ASN A 570 23.76 28.69 31.16
N HIS A 571 22.61 27.99 31.13
CA HIS A 571 22.37 26.78 31.89
C HIS A 571 22.43 25.53 30.99
N GLY A 572 22.84 25.68 29.72
CA GLY A 572 22.92 24.62 28.74
C GLY A 572 21.55 24.13 28.22
N GLN A 573 20.48 24.91 28.42
CA GLN A 573 19.17 24.61 27.88
C GLN A 573 19.06 25.09 26.44
N ILE A 574 18.37 24.35 25.59
CA ILE A 574 18.15 24.74 24.20
C ILE A 574 17.10 25.84 24.11
N THR A 575 17.52 27.00 23.62
CA THR A 575 16.65 28.17 23.39
C THR A 575 16.17 28.29 21.95
N GLY A 576 16.75 27.50 21.06
CA GLY A 576 16.40 27.46 19.64
C GLY A 576 17.44 26.69 18.82
N VAL A 577 17.25 26.71 17.52
CA VAL A 577 18.15 26.11 16.53
C VAL A 577 18.45 27.09 15.42
#